data_31d0f3d001064baff51ab8ce63e5e619
#
_entry.id   31d0f3d001064baff51ab8ce63e5e619
#
_cell.length_a   1.000
_cell.length_b   1.000
_cell.length_c   1.000
_cell.angle_alpha   90.00
_cell.angle_beta   90.00
_cell.angle_gamma   90.00
#
_symmetry.space_group_name_H-M   'P 1'
#
loop_
_entity.id
_entity.type
_entity.pdbx_description
1 polymer ?
#
loop_
_entity_poly.entity_id
_entity_poly.type
_entity_poly.pdbx_seq_one_letter_code
_entity_poly.pdbx_strand_id
1 'polypeptide(L)'
;MSTKTINVFGYVANDTEFIVKAQDFKIRISNDTTNGTSETPNPLEYLLAGFAGSVNAVGQIVAKELGIELKSLQVEISGTLAGKNEKTKKGRVGFKAIEIVVKPNSEAPLTLLKEWIDTVKERCPVRDTLLNATPVLLTLVKEYSPSETI
;
A
#
# COMPACT_ATOMS: atom_id res chain seq x y z
N MET A 1 -15.70 14.80 14.05
CA MET A 1 -14.86 14.50 12.90
C MET A 1 -15.67 13.83 11.81
N SER A 2 -15.53 14.31 10.61
CA SER A 2 -16.20 13.69 9.47
C SER A 2 -15.45 12.44 9.02
N THR A 3 -16.18 11.44 8.57
CA THR A 3 -15.56 10.27 7.92
C THR A 3 -15.40 10.54 6.44
N LYS A 4 -14.42 9.88 5.85
CA LYS A 4 -14.17 9.95 4.43
C LYS A 4 -14.09 8.55 3.87
N THR A 5 -14.81 8.30 2.81
CA THR A 5 -14.80 7.00 2.15
C THR A 5 -14.01 7.10 0.85
N ILE A 6 -13.12 6.14 0.65
CA ILE A 6 -12.32 6.04 -0.57
C ILE A 6 -12.76 4.77 -1.28
N ASN A 7 -13.06 4.87 -2.57
CA ASN A 7 -13.59 3.76 -3.35
C ASN A 7 -12.70 3.46 -4.54
N VAL A 8 -12.55 2.18 -4.82
CA VAL A 8 -11.96 1.72 -6.07
C VAL A 8 -12.87 0.63 -6.64
N PHE A 9 -12.82 0.42 -7.95
CA PHE A 9 -13.64 -0.58 -8.63
C PHE A 9 -12.76 -1.41 -9.55
N GLY A 10 -12.87 -2.74 -9.46
CA GLY A 10 -12.01 -3.61 -10.24
C GLY A 10 -12.78 -4.58 -11.11
N TYR A 11 -12.19 -4.98 -12.22
CA TYR A 11 -12.76 -5.97 -13.12
C TYR A 11 -11.66 -6.72 -13.87
N VAL A 12 -11.99 -7.94 -14.30
CA VAL A 12 -11.03 -8.76 -15.06
C VAL A 12 -10.89 -8.18 -16.46
N ALA A 13 -9.65 -7.90 -16.86
CA ALA A 13 -9.36 -7.38 -18.19
C ALA A 13 -9.04 -8.52 -19.17
N ASN A 14 -8.24 -9.49 -18.72
CA ASN A 14 -7.86 -10.65 -19.51
C ASN A 14 -7.31 -11.73 -18.58
N ASP A 15 -6.70 -12.78 -19.14
CA ASP A 15 -6.24 -13.93 -18.35
C ASP A 15 -5.15 -13.60 -17.35
N THR A 16 -4.40 -12.54 -17.58
CA THR A 16 -3.21 -12.24 -16.77
C THR A 16 -3.34 -10.97 -15.96
N GLU A 17 -4.32 -10.11 -16.27
CA GLU A 17 -4.41 -8.80 -15.65
C GLU A 17 -5.80 -8.45 -15.19
N PHE A 18 -5.83 -7.73 -14.07
CA PHE A 18 -7.01 -7.14 -13.49
C PHE A 18 -6.86 -5.62 -13.54
N ILE A 19 -7.93 -4.91 -13.84
CA ILE A 19 -7.88 -3.45 -13.90
C ILE A 19 -8.67 -2.90 -12.71
N VAL A 20 -8.08 -1.94 -12.02
CA VAL A 20 -8.76 -1.23 -10.93
C VAL A 20 -8.83 0.24 -11.30
N LYS A 21 -10.02 0.80 -11.21
CA LYS A 21 -10.26 2.23 -11.45
C LYS A 21 -10.34 2.95 -10.11
N ALA A 22 -9.56 4.00 -10.00
CA ALA A 22 -9.57 4.90 -8.85
C ALA A 22 -9.78 6.31 -9.39
N GLN A 23 -10.96 6.90 -9.16
CA GLN A 23 -11.35 8.16 -9.80
C GLN A 23 -11.26 8.00 -11.32
N ASP A 24 -10.48 8.86 -12.00
CA ASP A 24 -10.31 8.81 -13.45
C ASP A 24 -9.09 7.99 -13.88
N PHE A 25 -8.38 7.38 -12.93
CA PHE A 25 -7.17 6.64 -13.21
C PHE A 25 -7.43 5.15 -13.25
N LYS A 26 -6.64 4.45 -14.05
CA LYS A 26 -6.69 2.99 -14.13
C LYS A 26 -5.36 2.42 -13.68
N ILE A 27 -5.43 1.37 -12.88
CA ILE A 27 -4.26 0.65 -12.40
C ILE A 27 -4.37 -0.77 -12.93
N ARG A 28 -3.29 -1.28 -13.52
CA ARG A 28 -3.24 -2.65 -14.03
C ARG A 28 -2.51 -3.51 -13.03
N ILE A 29 -3.12 -4.61 -12.64
CA ILE A 29 -2.58 -5.51 -11.63
C ILE A 29 -2.40 -6.89 -12.22
N SER A 30 -1.22 -7.46 -12.08
CA SER A 30 -0.93 -8.80 -12.54
C SER A 30 -1.59 -9.86 -11.66
N ASN A 31 -2.05 -10.94 -12.26
CA ASN A 31 -2.55 -12.09 -11.52
C ASN A 31 -1.42 -12.93 -10.92
N ASP A 32 -0.18 -12.70 -11.33
CA ASP A 32 0.97 -13.42 -10.81
C ASP A 32 1.33 -12.89 -9.44
N THR A 33 1.18 -13.72 -8.42
CA THR A 33 1.46 -13.34 -7.04
C THR A 33 2.83 -13.79 -6.57
N THR A 34 3.62 -14.46 -7.44
CA THR A 34 4.86 -15.09 -6.99
C THR A 34 6.12 -14.32 -7.33
N ASN A 35 6.35 -13.95 -8.58
CA ASN A 35 7.60 -13.33 -8.98
C ASN A 35 7.43 -12.35 -10.10
N GLY A 36 8.20 -11.32 -10.07
CA GLY A 36 8.09 -10.21 -10.97
C GLY A 36 8.55 -10.43 -12.39
N THR A 37 8.04 -11.43 -13.09
CA THR A 37 8.25 -11.55 -14.54
C THR A 37 7.10 -10.94 -15.32
N SER A 38 6.08 -10.45 -14.63
CA SER A 38 4.93 -9.82 -15.26
C SER A 38 5.23 -8.42 -15.73
N GLU A 39 4.47 -7.94 -16.70
CA GLU A 39 4.61 -6.57 -17.21
C GLU A 39 4.03 -5.52 -16.26
N THR A 40 3.22 -5.94 -15.32
CA THR A 40 2.61 -5.03 -14.34
C THR A 40 2.84 -5.55 -12.93
N PRO A 41 2.84 -4.67 -11.94
CA PRO A 41 3.02 -5.11 -10.55
C PRO A 41 1.91 -6.04 -10.09
N ASN A 42 2.24 -6.92 -9.16
CA ASN A 42 1.26 -7.81 -8.54
C ASN A 42 0.58 -7.13 -7.34
N PRO A 43 -0.46 -7.75 -6.75
CA PRO A 43 -1.18 -7.12 -5.65
C PRO A 43 -0.32 -6.78 -4.44
N LEU A 44 0.63 -7.64 -4.09
CA LEU A 44 1.48 -7.40 -2.93
C LEU A 44 2.44 -6.24 -3.17
N GLU A 45 2.94 -6.12 -4.39
CA GLU A 45 3.77 -4.98 -4.75
C GLU A 45 2.98 -3.67 -4.67
N TYR A 46 1.72 -3.69 -5.09
CA TYR A 46 0.87 -2.51 -4.98
C TYR A 46 0.58 -2.14 -3.52
N LEU A 47 0.42 -3.14 -2.65
CA LEU A 47 0.24 -2.85 -1.22
C LEU A 47 1.46 -2.12 -0.66
N LEU A 48 2.65 -2.62 -0.97
CA LEU A 48 3.90 -1.99 -0.50
C LEU A 48 4.11 -0.63 -1.14
N ALA A 49 3.77 -0.49 -2.43
CA ALA A 49 3.86 0.79 -3.12
C ALA A 49 2.93 1.83 -2.49
N GLY A 50 1.72 1.41 -2.12
CA GLY A 50 0.79 2.30 -1.42
C GLY A 50 1.34 2.78 -0.10
N PHE A 51 2.00 1.89 0.64
CA PHE A 51 2.64 2.27 1.90
C PHE A 51 3.76 3.28 1.65
N ALA A 52 4.64 3.02 0.69
CA ALA A 52 5.70 3.96 0.36
C ALA A 52 5.15 5.33 -0.03
N GLY A 53 4.10 5.34 -0.85
CA GLY A 53 3.46 6.59 -1.27
C GLY A 53 2.87 7.35 -0.10
N SER A 54 2.26 6.64 0.86
CA SER A 54 1.69 7.28 2.04
C SER A 54 2.78 7.89 2.92
N VAL A 55 3.90 7.18 3.12
CA VAL A 55 5.02 7.72 3.89
C VAL A 55 5.55 8.99 3.25
N ASN A 56 5.70 8.99 1.93
CA ASN A 56 6.15 10.18 1.23
C ASN A 56 5.16 11.34 1.38
N ALA A 57 3.88 11.08 1.16
CA ALA A 57 2.87 12.15 1.22
C ALA A 57 2.82 12.79 2.59
N VAL A 58 2.76 11.98 3.64
CA VAL A 58 2.75 12.48 5.01
C VAL A 58 4.09 13.13 5.35
N GLY A 59 5.19 12.52 4.87
CA GLY A 59 6.53 13.07 5.07
C GLY A 59 6.69 14.49 4.52
N GLN A 60 6.14 14.75 3.34
CA GLN A 60 6.18 16.09 2.75
C GLN A 60 5.38 17.09 3.58
N ILE A 61 4.19 16.69 4.04
CA ILE A 61 3.35 17.56 4.85
C ILE A 61 4.03 17.91 6.18
N VAL A 62 4.54 16.90 6.88
CA VAL A 62 5.18 17.11 8.18
C VAL A 62 6.47 17.92 8.03
N ALA A 63 7.23 17.70 6.95
CA ALA A 63 8.43 18.48 6.71
C ALA A 63 8.12 19.97 6.62
N LYS A 64 7.04 20.32 5.90
CA LYS A 64 6.62 21.72 5.82
C LYS A 64 6.23 22.28 7.18
N GLU A 65 5.53 21.50 7.98
CA GLU A 65 5.10 21.94 9.30
C GLU A 65 6.29 22.20 10.23
N LEU A 66 7.33 21.39 10.10
CA LEU A 66 8.52 21.51 10.94
C LEU A 66 9.61 22.44 10.35
N GLY A 67 9.36 23.00 9.18
CA GLY A 67 10.33 23.87 8.52
C GLY A 67 11.54 23.12 7.97
N ILE A 68 11.36 21.84 7.65
CA ILE A 68 12.43 21.03 7.07
C ILE A 68 12.36 21.11 5.54
N GLU A 69 13.50 21.40 4.92
CA GLU A 69 13.60 21.32 3.47
C GLU A 69 14.08 19.92 3.08
N LEU A 70 13.22 19.16 2.41
CA LEU A 70 13.59 17.86 1.86
C LEU A 70 14.02 18.06 0.40
N LYS A 71 15.30 17.83 0.14
CA LYS A 71 15.82 17.91 -1.23
C LYS A 71 15.39 16.69 -2.03
N SER A 72 15.32 15.55 -1.39
CA SER A 72 14.79 14.32 -1.95
C SER A 72 14.44 13.36 -0.82
N LEU A 73 13.68 12.32 -1.16
CA LEU A 73 13.26 11.32 -0.21
C LEU A 73 13.21 9.97 -0.92
N GLN A 74 13.90 8.99 -0.35
CA GLN A 74 13.83 7.62 -0.84
C GLN A 74 13.19 6.75 0.23
N VAL A 75 12.37 5.80 -0.19
CA VAL A 75 11.71 4.86 0.70
C VAL A 75 11.92 3.46 0.13
N GLU A 76 12.55 2.59 0.91
CA GLU A 76 12.72 1.20 0.55
C GLU A 76 11.82 0.36 1.44
N ILE A 77 11.01 -0.51 0.83
CA ILE A 77 10.10 -1.37 1.57
C ILE A 77 10.30 -2.80 1.12
N SER A 78 10.40 -3.70 2.09
CA SER A 78 10.39 -5.13 1.81
C SER A 78 9.38 -5.81 2.71
N GLY A 79 8.67 -6.78 2.13
CA GLY A 79 7.74 -7.62 2.87
C GLY A 79 8.15 -9.06 2.75
N THR A 80 8.05 -9.80 3.85
CA THR A 80 8.42 -11.21 3.89
C THR A 80 7.18 -12.06 4.08
N LEU A 81 6.93 -12.94 3.12
CA LEU A 81 5.83 -13.89 3.19
C LEU A 81 6.28 -15.15 3.89
N ALA A 82 5.32 -15.91 4.43
CA ALA A 82 5.57 -17.22 4.96
C ALA A 82 5.97 -18.19 3.84
N GLY A 83 6.64 -19.27 4.20
CA GLY A 83 7.07 -20.27 3.23
C GLY A 83 5.90 -21.01 2.59
N LYS A 84 6.21 -21.75 1.51
CA LYS A 84 5.21 -22.44 0.71
C LYS A 84 4.30 -23.37 1.49
N ASN A 85 4.85 -24.06 2.49
CA ASN A 85 4.07 -25.05 3.22
C ASN A 85 3.15 -24.45 4.27
N GLU A 86 3.24 -23.16 4.50
CA GLU A 86 2.46 -22.54 5.56
C GLU A 86 1.00 -22.30 5.18
N LYS A 87 0.69 -22.32 3.89
CA LYS A 87 -0.70 -22.19 3.47
C LYS A 87 -1.58 -23.33 3.91
N THR A 88 -0.98 -24.48 4.26
CA THR A 88 -1.71 -25.65 4.75
C THR A 88 -1.74 -25.72 6.27
N LYS A 89 -1.05 -24.81 6.94
CA LYS A 89 -1.01 -24.74 8.38
C LYS A 89 -1.92 -23.62 8.88
N LYS A 90 -2.19 -23.62 10.17
CA LYS A 90 -2.95 -22.54 10.81
C LYS A 90 -2.06 -21.31 11.00
N GLY A 91 -1.65 -20.70 9.92
CA GLY A 91 -0.81 -19.54 9.96
C GLY A 91 -1.36 -18.43 9.10
N ARG A 92 -0.69 -17.29 9.14
CA ARG A 92 -1.06 -16.16 8.30
C ARG A 92 -0.55 -16.42 6.89
N VAL A 93 -1.38 -16.07 5.89
CA VAL A 93 -0.97 -16.18 4.49
C VAL A 93 -0.40 -14.87 3.95
N GLY A 94 -0.49 -13.79 4.72
CA GLY A 94 0.02 -12.48 4.33
C GLY A 94 1.48 -12.28 4.74
N PHE A 95 1.90 -11.04 4.68
CA PHE A 95 3.24 -10.70 5.16
C PHE A 95 3.36 -10.96 6.65
N LYS A 96 4.41 -11.66 7.04
CA LYS A 96 4.71 -11.84 8.45
C LYS A 96 5.59 -10.71 8.99
N ALA A 97 6.23 -9.95 8.11
CA ALA A 97 6.99 -8.77 8.47
C ALA A 97 7.09 -7.83 7.29
N ILE A 98 7.05 -6.55 7.57
CA ILE A 98 7.30 -5.50 6.59
C ILE A 98 8.36 -4.59 7.19
N GLU A 99 9.45 -4.37 6.44
CA GLU A 99 10.49 -3.45 6.84
C GLU A 99 10.49 -2.26 5.91
N ILE A 100 10.66 -1.08 6.49
CA ILE A 100 10.69 0.15 5.72
C ILE A 100 11.89 0.98 6.16
N VAL A 101 12.65 1.45 5.18
CA VAL A 101 13.80 2.33 5.42
C VAL A 101 13.53 3.64 4.70
N VAL A 102 13.57 4.73 5.45
CA VAL A 102 13.28 6.06 4.94
C VAL A 102 14.58 6.85 4.92
N LYS A 103 14.92 7.37 3.76
CA LYS A 103 16.19 8.07 3.53
C LYS A 103 15.94 9.50 3.04
N PRO A 104 15.78 10.46 3.96
CA PRO A 104 15.62 11.84 3.55
C PRO A 104 16.97 12.46 3.19
N ASN A 105 16.98 13.30 2.18
CA ASN A 105 18.14 14.15 1.89
C ASN A 105 17.78 15.55 2.35
N SER A 106 18.38 15.97 3.45
CA SER A 106 18.09 17.26 4.07
C SER A 106 19.28 17.70 4.92
N GLU A 107 19.46 19.01 5.05
CA GLU A 107 20.47 19.57 5.92
C GLU A 107 19.97 19.77 7.34
N ALA A 108 18.72 19.40 7.63
CA ALA A 108 18.18 19.50 8.98
C ALA A 108 18.97 18.64 9.95
N PRO A 109 19.11 19.09 11.21
CA PRO A 109 19.82 18.27 12.20
C PRO A 109 19.10 16.98 12.50
N LEU A 110 19.87 15.98 12.94
CA LEU A 110 19.33 14.66 13.20
C LEU A 110 18.17 14.68 14.20
N THR A 111 18.26 15.54 15.22
CA THR A 111 17.19 15.65 16.21
C THR A 111 15.86 16.06 15.58
N LEU A 112 15.91 16.98 14.63
CA LEU A 112 14.70 17.43 13.93
C LEU A 112 14.20 16.36 12.97
N LEU A 113 15.11 15.64 12.31
CA LEU A 113 14.72 14.53 11.44
C LEU A 113 14.08 13.38 12.21
N LYS A 114 14.51 13.15 13.46
CA LYS A 114 13.88 12.16 14.32
C LYS A 114 12.46 12.58 14.69
N GLU A 115 12.25 13.83 15.01
CA GLU A 115 10.92 14.35 15.28
C GLU A 115 10.03 14.19 14.04
N TRP A 116 10.60 14.50 12.89
CA TRP A 116 9.92 14.34 11.61
C TRP A 116 9.43 12.91 11.39
N ILE A 117 10.34 11.93 11.52
CA ILE A 117 9.95 10.54 11.23
C ILE A 117 8.97 10.00 12.29
N ASP A 118 9.12 10.39 13.54
CA ASP A 118 8.18 9.98 14.57
C ASP A 118 6.77 10.50 14.29
N THR A 119 6.67 11.75 13.82
CA THR A 119 5.39 12.34 13.45
C THR A 119 4.80 11.67 12.23
N VAL A 120 5.64 11.34 11.23
CA VAL A 120 5.19 10.60 10.06
C VAL A 120 4.61 9.25 10.47
N LYS A 121 5.30 8.54 11.37
CA LYS A 121 4.79 7.25 11.88
C LYS A 121 3.41 7.38 12.49
N GLU A 122 3.19 8.42 13.27
CA GLU A 122 1.90 8.61 13.94
C GLU A 122 0.78 8.98 12.97
N ARG A 123 1.10 9.66 11.90
CA ARG A 123 0.09 10.24 11.00
C ARG A 123 -0.09 9.48 9.69
N CYS A 124 0.66 8.42 9.45
CA CYS A 124 0.56 7.64 8.21
C CYS A 124 -0.66 6.71 8.25
N PRO A 125 -1.71 6.98 7.45
CA PRO A 125 -2.92 6.17 7.52
C PRO A 125 -2.72 4.75 7.03
N VAL A 126 -1.82 4.50 6.10
CA VAL A 126 -1.55 3.13 5.64
C VAL A 126 -0.86 2.34 6.74
N ARG A 127 0.11 2.95 7.42
CA ARG A 127 0.77 2.28 8.55
C ARG A 127 -0.23 1.95 9.64
N ASP A 128 -1.09 2.90 9.97
CA ASP A 128 -2.14 2.68 10.96
C ASP A 128 -3.03 1.50 10.58
N THR A 129 -3.43 1.44 9.31
CA THR A 129 -4.25 0.35 8.80
C THR A 129 -3.54 -1.00 8.94
N LEU A 130 -2.24 -1.05 8.65
CA LEU A 130 -1.47 -2.29 8.70
C LEU A 130 -1.20 -2.76 10.13
N LEU A 131 -1.05 -1.83 11.07
CA LEU A 131 -0.74 -2.18 12.46
C LEU A 131 -1.94 -2.58 13.28
N ASN A 132 -3.12 -2.13 12.89
CA ASN A 132 -4.32 -2.34 13.69
C ASN A 132 -5.26 -3.35 13.03
N ALA A 133 -6.14 -3.92 13.83
CA ALA A 133 -7.13 -4.88 13.33
C ALA A 133 -8.27 -4.11 12.66
N THR A 134 -8.08 -3.72 11.42
CA THR A 134 -9.08 -3.01 10.63
C THR A 134 -10.19 -3.99 10.24
N PRO A 135 -11.46 -3.72 10.59
CA PRO A 135 -12.54 -4.61 10.16
C PRO A 135 -12.64 -4.66 8.65
N VAL A 136 -12.70 -5.87 8.11
CA VAL A 136 -12.82 -6.10 6.68
C VAL A 136 -14.03 -6.97 6.43
N LEU A 137 -14.98 -6.46 5.64
CA LEU A 137 -16.18 -7.18 5.27
C LEU A 137 -16.11 -7.53 3.78
N LEU A 138 -16.16 -8.82 3.48
CA LEU A 138 -16.14 -9.31 2.10
C LEU A 138 -17.49 -9.96 1.80
N THR A 139 -18.20 -9.43 0.80
CA THR A 139 -19.55 -9.86 0.47
C THR A 139 -19.60 -10.46 -0.92
N LEU A 140 -20.29 -11.59 -1.06
CA LEU A 140 -20.53 -12.19 -2.37
C LEU A 140 -21.90 -11.76 -2.90
N VAL A 141 -21.91 -11.24 -4.13
CA VAL A 141 -23.17 -10.95 -4.83
C VAL A 141 -23.24 -11.89 -6.03
N LYS A 142 -24.20 -12.77 -6.02
CA LYS A 142 -24.33 -13.80 -7.05
C LYS A 142 -24.98 -13.29 -8.34
N GLU A 143 -25.69 -12.19 -8.26
CA GLU A 143 -26.55 -11.74 -9.36
C GLU A 143 -25.82 -11.15 -10.55
N TYR A 144 -24.54 -10.84 -10.41
CA TYR A 144 -23.78 -10.32 -11.53
C TYR A 144 -23.58 -11.40 -12.59
N SER A 145 -23.98 -11.10 -13.81
CA SER A 145 -23.75 -11.98 -14.95
C SER A 145 -23.47 -11.11 -16.18
N PRO A 146 -22.24 -11.14 -16.74
CA PRO A 146 -21.94 -10.36 -17.94
C PRO A 146 -22.82 -10.68 -19.12
N SER A 147 -23.28 -11.95 -19.23
CA SER A 147 -24.16 -12.36 -20.33
C SER A 147 -25.58 -11.84 -20.20
N GLU A 148 -25.98 -11.40 -19.03
CA GLU A 148 -27.33 -10.89 -18.77
C GLU A 148 -27.39 -9.36 -18.84
N THR A 149 -26.26 -8.70 -18.93
CA THR A 149 -26.20 -7.24 -18.91
C THR A 149 -26.29 -6.61 -20.28
N ILE A 150 -26.63 -7.40 -21.27
CA ILE A 150 -26.72 -6.94 -22.65
C ILE A 150 -27.97 -6.11 -22.91
#